data_c4f1eb0bd8985772be0e8c58f6d64ba7
#
_entry.id   c4f1eb0bd8985772be0e8c58f6d64ba7
#
_cell.length_a   1.000
_cell.length_b   1.000
_cell.length_c   1.000
_cell.angle_alpha   90.00
_cell.angle_beta   90.00
_cell.angle_gamma   90.00
#
_symmetry.space_group_name_H-M   'P 1'
#
loop_
_entity.id
_entity.type
_entity.pdbx_description
1 polymer ?
#
loop_
_entity_poly.entity_id
_entity_poly.type
_entity_poly.pdbx_seq_one_letter_code
_entity_poly.pdbx_strand_id
1 'polypeptide(L)' 'EDVRKISLTDSIALYKKVLSSDEPTQSSKIAAYFLGMYYDYEAVTIDSAKYYYEFVARQHPTSLQAEKALKRLEAINVK' A
#
# COMPACT_ATOMS: atom_id res chain seq x y z
N GLU A 1 25.32 5.55 -9.46
CA GLU A 1 24.63 5.05 -8.31
C GLU A 1 23.22 5.60 -8.18
N ASP A 2 22.28 4.77 -7.91
CA ASP A 2 20.89 5.16 -7.92
C ASP A 2 20.39 5.37 -6.47
N VAL A 3 20.50 6.60 -6.03
CA VAL A 3 20.07 6.96 -4.66
C VAL A 3 18.57 6.75 -4.48
N ARG A 4 17.81 7.01 -5.54
CA ARG A 4 16.35 6.85 -5.44
C ARG A 4 15.96 5.39 -5.23
N LYS A 5 16.69 4.49 -5.86
CA LYS A 5 16.41 3.07 -5.69
C LYS A 5 16.68 2.63 -4.26
N ILE A 6 17.76 3.11 -3.68
CA ILE A 6 18.08 2.81 -2.30
C ILE A 6 17.01 3.38 -1.37
N SER A 7 16.60 4.62 -1.62
CA SER A 7 15.56 5.25 -0.83
C SER A 7 14.24 4.48 -0.90
N LEU A 8 13.90 4.01 -2.09
CA LEU A 8 12.66 3.25 -2.25
C LEU A 8 12.70 1.96 -1.44
N THR A 9 13.82 1.26 -1.48
CA THR A 9 13.97 0.02 -0.70
C THR A 9 13.83 0.31 0.80
N ASP A 10 14.46 1.38 1.26
CA ASP A 10 14.38 1.77 2.66
C ASP A 10 12.95 2.14 3.03
N SER A 11 12.26 2.84 2.15
CA SER A 11 10.88 3.24 2.41
C SER A 11 9.98 2.03 2.53
N ILE A 12 10.17 1.04 1.66
CA ILE A 12 9.36 -0.17 1.70
C ILE A 12 9.55 -0.88 3.04
N ALA A 13 10.79 -1.02 3.48
CA ALA A 13 11.07 -1.69 4.75
C ALA A 13 10.45 -0.91 5.91
N LEU A 14 10.57 0.41 5.88
CA LEU A 14 10.01 1.24 6.93
C LEU A 14 8.49 1.14 6.98
N TYR A 15 7.85 1.19 5.81
CA TYR A 15 6.39 1.12 5.76
C TYR A 15 5.88 -0.23 6.24
N LYS A 16 6.57 -1.32 5.90
CA LYS A 16 6.20 -2.63 6.40
C LYS A 16 6.31 -2.69 7.92
N LYS A 17 7.35 -2.05 8.46
CA LYS A 17 7.54 -1.99 9.90
C LYS A 17 6.41 -1.21 10.56
N VAL A 18 5.99 -0.11 9.94
CA VAL A 18 4.88 0.68 10.47
C VAL A 18 3.62 -0.16 10.55
N LEU A 19 3.36 -0.97 9.53
CA LEU A 19 2.15 -1.77 9.49
C LEU A 19 2.17 -2.91 10.49
N SER A 20 3.34 -3.31 10.97
CA SER A 20 3.44 -4.41 11.92
C SER A 20 2.89 -4.03 13.30
N SER A 21 2.68 -2.76 13.56
CA SER A 21 2.16 -2.31 14.85
C SER A 21 0.65 -2.54 15.00
N ASP A 22 -0.03 -2.76 13.89
CA ASP A 22 -1.46 -3.12 13.92
C ASP A 22 -2.39 -2.00 14.34
N GLU A 23 -1.91 -0.78 14.48
CA GLU A 23 -2.71 0.35 14.89
C GLU A 23 -3.09 1.22 13.72
N PRO A 24 -4.36 1.63 13.59
CA PRO A 24 -4.80 2.48 12.48
C PRO A 24 -4.38 3.93 12.71
N THR A 25 -3.17 4.27 12.29
CA THR A 25 -2.62 5.61 12.40
C THR A 25 -2.53 6.26 11.02
N GLN A 26 -2.22 7.57 11.00
CA GLN A 26 -1.97 8.24 9.73
C GLN A 26 -0.82 7.58 9.00
N SER A 27 0.22 7.20 9.73
CA SER A 27 1.36 6.54 9.13
C SER A 27 0.98 5.20 8.50
N SER A 28 0.13 4.42 9.17
CA SER A 28 -0.26 3.13 8.63
C SER A 28 -1.11 3.28 7.38
N LYS A 29 -1.94 4.32 7.32
CA LYS A 29 -2.75 4.60 6.15
C LYS A 29 -1.86 4.88 4.93
N ILE A 30 -0.91 5.77 5.12
CA ILE A 30 0.01 6.14 4.05
C ILE A 30 0.86 4.95 3.65
N ALA A 31 1.35 4.20 4.64
CA ALA A 31 2.22 3.05 4.38
C ALA A 31 1.50 1.97 3.58
N ALA A 32 0.27 1.65 3.97
CA ALA A 32 -0.49 0.61 3.28
C ALA A 32 -0.80 1.00 1.85
N TYR A 33 -1.21 2.25 1.63
CA TYR A 33 -1.53 2.70 0.29
C TYR A 33 -0.27 2.73 -0.58
N PHE A 34 0.84 3.21 -0.03
CA PHE A 34 2.11 3.23 -0.77
C PHE A 34 2.53 1.82 -1.17
N LEU A 35 2.44 0.87 -0.25
CA LEU A 35 2.83 -0.49 -0.55
C LEU A 35 1.91 -1.12 -1.60
N GLY A 36 0.63 -0.83 -1.52
CA GLY A 36 -0.30 -1.29 -2.53
C GLY A 36 0.09 -0.79 -3.91
N MET A 37 0.40 0.49 -4.01
CA MET A 37 0.80 1.08 -5.28
C MET A 37 2.14 0.51 -5.77
N TYR A 38 3.06 0.30 -4.86
CA TYR A 38 4.36 -0.25 -5.24
C TYR A 38 4.20 -1.64 -5.86
N TYR A 39 3.44 -2.49 -5.22
CA TYR A 39 3.25 -3.85 -5.73
C TYR A 39 2.35 -3.89 -6.96
N ASP A 40 1.51 -2.87 -7.12
CA ASP A 40 0.63 -2.78 -8.28
C ASP A 40 1.39 -2.32 -9.53
N TYR A 41 2.21 -1.29 -9.40
CA TYR A 41 2.82 -0.63 -10.55
C TYR A 41 4.29 -0.95 -10.76
N GLU A 42 5.04 -1.14 -9.69
CA GLU A 42 6.48 -1.37 -9.80
C GLU A 42 6.84 -2.84 -9.81
N ALA A 43 6.43 -3.55 -8.78
CA ALA A 43 6.77 -4.97 -8.67
C ALA A 43 5.78 -5.86 -9.42
N VAL A 44 4.63 -5.33 -9.74
CA VAL A 44 3.57 -6.04 -10.47
C VAL A 44 3.26 -7.38 -9.82
N THR A 45 3.09 -7.34 -8.50
CA THR A 45 2.69 -8.51 -7.72
C THR A 45 1.27 -8.27 -7.23
N ILE A 46 0.31 -8.78 -7.99
CA ILE A 46 -1.09 -8.45 -7.77
C ILE A 46 -1.59 -8.90 -6.40
N ASP A 47 -1.18 -10.09 -5.96
CA ASP A 47 -1.63 -10.59 -4.66
C ASP A 47 -1.20 -9.67 -3.52
N SER A 48 0.04 -9.19 -3.56
CA SER A 48 0.52 -8.27 -2.54
C SER A 48 -0.18 -6.92 -2.64
N ALA A 49 -0.41 -6.43 -3.87
CA ALA A 49 -1.12 -5.18 -4.05
C ALA A 49 -2.52 -5.26 -3.47
N LYS A 50 -3.23 -6.35 -3.73
CA LYS A 50 -4.57 -6.53 -3.19
C LYS A 50 -4.54 -6.55 -1.66
N TYR A 51 -3.57 -7.22 -1.09
CA TYR A 51 -3.46 -7.29 0.36
C TYR A 51 -3.36 -5.89 0.98
N TYR A 52 -2.48 -5.06 0.44
CA TYR A 52 -2.27 -3.74 1.02
C TYR A 52 -3.42 -2.79 0.72
N TYR A 53 -4.02 -2.89 -0.46
CA TYR A 53 -5.18 -2.07 -0.77
C TYR A 53 -6.35 -2.43 0.16
N GLU A 54 -6.56 -3.72 0.38
CA GLU A 54 -7.62 -4.16 1.29
C GLU A 54 -7.31 -3.74 2.72
N PHE A 55 -6.03 -3.75 3.08
CA PHE A 55 -5.62 -3.31 4.39
C PHE A 55 -6.05 -1.87 4.66
N VAL A 56 -5.75 -0.97 3.73
CA VAL A 56 -6.07 0.44 3.94
C VAL A 56 -7.57 0.67 3.89
N ALA A 57 -8.29 -0.07 3.06
CA ALA A 57 -9.74 0.07 2.98
C ALA A 57 -10.41 -0.41 4.28
N ARG A 58 -9.85 -1.44 4.89
CA ARG A 58 -10.40 -2.00 6.13
C ARG A 58 -10.06 -1.13 7.34
N GLN A 59 -8.81 -0.65 7.41
CA GLN A 59 -8.35 0.12 8.55
C GLN A 59 -8.80 1.58 8.52
N HIS A 60 -8.95 2.13 7.33
CA HIS A 60 -9.27 3.55 7.18
C HIS A 60 -10.38 3.76 6.15
N PRO A 61 -11.58 3.22 6.41
CA PRO A 61 -12.63 3.17 5.38
C PRO A 61 -13.15 4.51 4.90
N THR A 62 -12.95 5.58 5.67
CA THR A 62 -13.43 6.89 5.27
C THR A 62 -12.35 7.78 4.66
N SER A 63 -11.15 7.23 4.46
CA SER A 63 -10.05 8.03 3.94
C SER A 63 -10.08 8.07 2.42
N LEU A 64 -9.40 9.09 1.88
CA LEU A 64 -9.24 9.19 0.43
C LEU A 64 -8.44 8.01 -0.11
N GLN A 65 -7.44 7.56 0.67
CA GLN A 65 -6.66 6.43 0.26
C GLN A 65 -7.49 5.16 0.15
N ALA A 66 -8.44 4.97 1.06
CA ALA A 66 -9.33 3.83 0.99
C ALA A 66 -10.21 3.88 -0.26
N GLU A 67 -10.70 5.06 -0.58
CA GLU A 67 -11.52 5.24 -1.78
C GLU A 67 -10.75 4.86 -3.03
N LYS A 68 -9.52 5.36 -3.14
CA LYS A 68 -8.68 5.05 -4.29
C LYS A 68 -8.30 3.57 -4.32
N ALA A 69 -8.03 3.00 -3.16
CA ALA A 69 -7.68 1.58 -3.07
C ALA A 69 -8.83 0.70 -3.52
N LEU A 70 -10.05 1.05 -3.11
CA LEU A 70 -11.22 0.27 -3.50
C LEU A 70 -11.45 0.32 -5.01
N LYS A 71 -11.26 1.50 -5.61
CA LYS A 71 -11.38 1.63 -7.06
C LYS A 71 -10.35 0.76 -7.77
N ARG A 72 -9.14 0.74 -7.24
CA ARG A 72 -8.09 -0.06 -7.85
C ARG A 72 -8.34 -1.55 -7.68
N LEU A 73 -8.86 -1.95 -6.51
CA LEU A 73 -9.23 -3.34 -6.27
C LEU A 73 -10.29 -3.80 -7.25
N GLU A 74 -11.24 -2.93 -7.52
CA GLU A 74 -12.30 -3.23 -8.48
C GLU A 74 -11.71 -3.50 -9.86
N ALA A 75 -10.78 -2.66 -10.29
CA ALA A 75 -10.13 -2.81 -11.58
C ALA A 75 -9.32 -4.09 -11.65
N ILE A 76 -8.64 -4.43 -10.56
CA ILE A 76 -7.84 -5.65 -10.51
C ILE A 76 -8.74 -6.89 -10.58
N ASN A 77 -9.84 -6.85 -9.85
CA ASN A 77 -10.73 -8.03 -9.76
C ASN A 77 -11.52 -8.27 -11.02
N VAL A 78 -11.69 -7.27 -11.85
CA VAL A 78 -12.42 -7.41 -13.10
C VAL A 78 -11.70 -8.33 -14.07
N LYS A 79 -10.40 -8.40 -13.95
CA LYS A 79 -9.64 -9.32 -14.78
C LYS A 79 -9.90 -10.75 -14.36
#